data_65c562a36a8846a172c041da2d213a78
#
_entry.id   65c562a36a8846a172c041da2d213a78
#
_cell.length_a   1.000
_cell.length_b   1.000
_cell.length_c   1.000
_cell.angle_alpha   90.00
_cell.angle_beta   90.00
_cell.angle_gamma   90.00
#
_symmetry.space_group_name_H-M   'P 1'
#
loop_
_entity.id
_entity.type
_entity.pdbx_description
1 polymer ?
#
loop_
_entity_poly.entity_id
_entity_poly.type
_entity_poly.pdbx_seq_one_letter_code
_entity_poly.pdbx_strand_id
1 'polypeptide(L)' 'MLITVDATGCACPEPVIRTKKAMKEKYEEITVLVDNKFACENVKRLADKHGYKTIIEESDGIFELKLKR' A
#
# COMPACT_ATOMS: atom_id res chain seq x y z
N MET A 1 6.24 3.06 -14.21
CA MET A 1 5.28 4.11 -13.87
C MET A 1 5.02 4.13 -12.38
N LEU A 2 4.96 5.29 -11.78
CA LEU A 2 4.78 5.49 -10.33
C LEU A 2 3.35 5.94 -10.06
N ILE A 3 2.69 5.31 -9.08
CA ILE A 3 1.37 5.73 -8.64
C ILE A 3 1.33 5.84 -7.12
N THR A 4 0.57 6.80 -6.62
CA THR A 4 0.32 6.94 -5.20
C THR A 4 -1.14 6.61 -4.90
N VAL A 5 -1.35 5.68 -3.98
CA VAL A 5 -2.69 5.30 -3.51
C VAL A 5 -2.91 5.89 -2.13
N ASP A 6 -3.79 6.87 -2.03
CA ASP A 6 -4.14 7.46 -0.74
C ASP A 6 -5.33 6.69 -0.16
N ALA A 7 -5.06 5.87 0.83
CA ALA A 7 -6.07 5.08 1.51
C ALA A 7 -6.27 5.54 2.97
N THR A 8 -5.83 6.76 3.29
CA THR A 8 -6.06 7.33 4.61
C THR A 8 -7.56 7.57 4.81
N GLY A 9 -8.05 7.31 6.00
CA GLY A 9 -9.46 7.46 6.31
C GLY A 9 -10.35 6.34 5.79
N CYS A 10 -9.79 5.35 5.08
CA CYS A 10 -10.55 4.22 4.57
C CYS A 10 -10.63 3.10 5.61
N ALA A 11 -11.80 2.49 5.74
CA ALA A 11 -11.96 1.32 6.59
C ALA A 11 -11.41 0.08 5.89
N CYS A 12 -10.86 -0.85 6.68
CA CYS A 12 -10.45 -2.15 6.16
C CYS A 12 -11.70 -2.91 5.66
N PRO A 13 -11.67 -3.55 4.48
CA PRO A 13 -10.51 -3.92 3.66
C PRO A 13 -10.22 -2.98 2.48
N GLU A 14 -10.75 -1.78 2.46
CA GLU A 14 -10.66 -0.87 1.31
C GLU A 14 -9.22 -0.52 0.91
N PRO A 15 -8.26 -0.27 1.83
CA PRO A 15 -6.87 -0.04 1.44
C PRO A 15 -6.27 -1.19 0.64
N VAL A 16 -6.61 -2.42 1.02
CA VAL A 16 -6.16 -3.62 0.32
C VAL A 16 -6.75 -3.68 -1.08
N ILE A 17 -8.03 -3.38 -1.21
CA ILE A 17 -8.73 -3.38 -2.51
C ILE A 17 -8.13 -2.34 -3.45
N ARG A 18 -7.87 -1.14 -2.97
CA ARG A 18 -7.27 -0.07 -3.77
C ARG A 18 -5.86 -0.43 -4.23
N THR A 19 -5.07 -1.02 -3.33
CA THR A 19 -3.71 -1.45 -3.66
C THR A 19 -3.73 -2.56 -4.70
N LYS A 20 -4.62 -3.53 -4.54
CA LYS A 20 -4.77 -4.63 -5.49
C LYS A 20 -5.16 -4.13 -6.88
N LYS A 21 -6.03 -3.13 -6.93
CA LYS A 21 -6.43 -2.51 -8.20
C LYS A 21 -5.23 -1.83 -8.88
N ALA A 22 -4.41 -1.13 -8.12
CA ALA A 22 -3.19 -0.52 -8.64
C ALA A 22 -2.22 -1.58 -9.16
N MET A 23 -2.09 -2.71 -8.48
CA MET A 23 -1.23 -3.81 -8.92
C MET A 23 -1.68 -4.39 -10.26
N LYS A 24 -2.99 -4.43 -10.51
CA LYS A 24 -3.52 -4.91 -11.80
C LYS A 24 -3.12 -4.02 -12.96
N GLU A 25 -2.87 -2.74 -12.71
CA GLU A 25 -2.42 -1.79 -13.72
C GLU A 25 -0.94 -1.95 -14.06
N LYS A 26 -0.24 -2.88 -13.41
CA LYS A 26 1.17 -3.21 -13.64
C LYS A 26 2.14 -2.05 -13.42
N TYR A 27 1.87 -1.23 -12.43
CA TYR A 27 2.82 -0.19 -12.03
C TYR A 27 4.08 -0.81 -11.43
N GLU A 28 5.23 -0.25 -11.76
CA GLU A 28 6.52 -0.71 -11.23
C GLU A 28 6.71 -0.28 -9.78
N GLU A 29 6.23 0.90 -9.45
CA GLU A 29 6.31 1.43 -8.10
C GLU A 29 4.94 1.93 -7.67
N ILE A 30 4.53 1.52 -6.48
CA ILE A 30 3.27 1.92 -5.89
C ILE A 30 3.55 2.46 -4.50
N THR A 31 3.09 3.68 -4.22
CA THR A 31 3.16 4.25 -2.88
C THR A 31 1.76 4.21 -2.29
N VAL A 32 1.61 3.57 -1.15
CA VAL A 32 0.32 3.45 -0.46
C VAL A 32 0.38 4.19 0.86
N LEU A 33 -0.59 5.06 1.10
CA LEU A 33 -0.72 5.80 2.35
C LEU A 33 -1.88 5.24 3.15
N VAL A 34 -1.63 4.84 4.39
CA VAL A 34 -2.67 4.37 5.31
C VAL A 34 -2.46 5.03 6.67
N ASP A 35 -3.52 5.08 7.46
CA ASP A 35 -3.50 5.78 8.74
C ASP A 35 -3.63 4.86 9.95
N ASN A 36 -3.48 3.56 9.75
CA ASN A 36 -3.51 2.61 10.86
C ASN A 36 -2.64 1.39 10.56
N LYS A 37 -2.20 0.75 11.63
CA LYS A 37 -1.27 -0.36 11.54
C LYS A 37 -1.87 -1.60 10.88
N PHE A 38 -3.16 -1.84 11.10
CA PHE A 38 -3.82 -3.01 10.50
C PHE A 38 -3.84 -2.92 8.99
N ALA A 39 -4.20 -1.75 8.46
CA ALA A 39 -4.19 -1.52 7.02
C ALA A 39 -2.77 -1.66 6.47
N CYS A 40 -1.79 -1.11 7.18
CA CYS A 40 -0.39 -1.20 6.80
C CYS A 40 0.06 -2.67 6.67
N GLU A 41 -0.24 -3.49 7.67
CA GLU A 41 0.12 -4.90 7.64
C GLU A 41 -0.58 -5.66 6.53
N ASN A 42 -1.85 -5.37 6.29
CA ASN A 42 -2.63 -6.02 5.24
C ASN A 42 -2.08 -5.70 3.86
N VAL A 43 -1.74 -4.43 3.62
CA VAL A 43 -1.15 -4.01 2.35
C VAL A 43 0.22 -4.65 2.15
N LYS A 44 1.04 -4.69 3.20
CA LYS A 44 2.34 -5.35 3.13
C LYS A 44 2.21 -6.82 2.78
N ARG A 45 1.27 -7.51 3.41
CA ARG A 45 1.03 -8.93 3.13
C ARG A 45 0.62 -9.15 1.69
N LEU A 46 -0.26 -8.29 1.18
CA LEU A 46 -0.68 -8.34 -0.21
C LEU A 46 0.51 -8.13 -1.15
N ALA A 47 1.35 -7.13 -0.86
CA ALA A 47 2.53 -6.83 -1.67
C ALA A 47 3.50 -8.01 -1.71
N ASP A 48 3.76 -8.63 -0.55
CA ASP A 48 4.64 -9.79 -0.47
C ASP A 48 4.10 -10.93 -1.33
N LYS A 49 2.80 -11.14 -1.30
CA LYS A 49 2.14 -12.19 -2.09
C LYS A 49 2.31 -11.97 -3.59
N HIS A 50 2.38 -10.73 -4.02
CA HIS A 50 2.51 -10.38 -5.44
C HIS A 50 3.95 -10.07 -5.87
N GLY A 51 4.94 -10.36 -5.01
CA GLY A 51 6.34 -10.23 -5.36
C GLY A 51 6.91 -8.83 -5.27
N TYR A 52 6.22 -7.92 -4.59
CA TYR A 52 6.74 -6.57 -4.37
C TYR A 52 7.63 -6.54 -3.12
N LYS A 53 8.65 -5.69 -3.17
CA LYS A 53 9.43 -5.32 -1.99
C LYS A 53 8.74 -4.13 -1.33
N THR A 54 8.61 -4.18 -0.02
CA THR A 54 7.90 -3.14 0.73
C THR A 54 8.85 -2.40 1.65
N ILE A 55 8.85 -1.08 1.55
CA ILE A 55 9.55 -0.21 2.49
C ILE A 55 8.48 0.60 3.20
N ILE A 56 8.47 0.55 4.53
CA ILE A 56 7.46 1.22 5.35
C ILE A 56 8.10 2.37 6.11
N GLU A 57 7.52 3.55 5.99
CA GLU A 57 7.92 4.71 6.77
C GLU A 57 6.70 5.25 7.51
N GLU A 58 6.87 5.60 8.76
CA GLU A 58 5.80 6.17 9.58
C GLU A 58 6.13 7.61 9.92
N SER A 59 5.14 8.50 9.76
CA SER A 59 5.26 9.90 10.16
C SER A 59 3.90 10.41 10.58
N ASP A 60 3.81 10.91 11.82
CA ASP A 60 2.59 11.51 12.37
C ASP A 60 1.34 10.62 12.25
N GLY A 61 1.52 9.32 12.49
CA GLY A 61 0.43 8.35 12.44
C GLY A 61 0.05 7.90 11.03
N ILE A 62 0.75 8.36 10.02
CA ILE A 62 0.55 7.94 8.64
C ILE A 62 1.66 6.98 8.24
N PHE A 63 1.27 5.84 7.71
CA PHE A 63 2.21 4.84 7.19
C PHE A 63 2.31 4.96 5.68
N GLU A 64 3.52 5.18 5.21
CA GLU A 64 3.80 5.21 3.78
C GLU A 64 4.48 3.90 3.38
N LEU A 65 3.82 3.13 2.54
CA LEU A 65 4.36 1.88 2.03
C LEU A 65 4.82 2.08 0.60
N LYS A 66 6.11 1.94 0.38
CA LYS A 66 6.67 1.99 -0.98
C LYS A 66 6.83 0.58 -1.48
N LEU A 67 6.02 0.21 -2.45
CA LEU A 67 6.00 -1.11 -3.06
C LEU A 67 6.78 -1.04 -4.36
N LYS A 68 7.78 -1.88 -4.48
CA LYS A 68 8.66 -1.87 -5.65
C LYS A 68 8.88 -3.29 -6.16
N ARG A 69 8.78 -3.46 -7.44
CA ARG A 69 9.09 -4.73 -8.09
C ARG A 69 10.56 -4.94 -8.28
#